data_9299d1827700b20b69ae5a78e31fcd10
#
_entry.id   9299d1827700b20b69ae5a78e31fcd10
#
_cell.length_a   1.000
_cell.length_b   1.000
_cell.length_c   1.000
_cell.angle_alpha   90.00
_cell.angle_beta   90.00
_cell.angle_gamma   90.00
#
_symmetry.space_group_name_H-M   'P 1'
#
loop_
_entity.id
_entity.type
_entity.pdbx_description
1 polymer ?
#
loop_
_entity_poly.entity_id
_entity_poly.type
_entity_poly.pdbx_seq_one_letter_code
_entity_poly.pdbx_strand_id
1 'polypeptide(L)'
;IPIINYNDPVSDEENRKHEIFSLREARGKAIECVDNDETASQIACLVRCRTLLILTTTDGIYLDPADPSSLVERVSGKDVYELIENVDELQSHCRGTSRKGSQGAWAKLEYVKEPLTRGTTVIIGSSRHSIASLLSGEAKATRIGL
;
A
#
# COMPACT_ATOMS: atom_id res chain seq x y z
N ILE A 1 -17.10 0.66 -8.01
CA ILE A 1 -15.72 0.40 -7.55
C ILE A 1 -14.83 1.40 -8.28
N PRO A 2 -14.21 2.38 -7.61
CA PRO A 2 -13.23 3.25 -8.25
C PRO A 2 -11.96 2.45 -8.55
N ILE A 3 -11.40 2.63 -9.73
CA ILE A 3 -10.09 2.12 -10.13
C ILE A 3 -9.20 3.36 -10.28
N ILE A 4 -8.10 3.40 -9.52
CA ILE A 4 -7.25 4.57 -9.44
C ILE A 4 -5.84 4.17 -9.84
N ASN A 5 -5.31 4.88 -10.80
CA ASN A 5 -3.93 4.76 -11.24
C ASN A 5 -3.40 6.18 -11.52
N TYR A 6 -2.28 6.52 -10.91
CA TYR A 6 -1.66 7.83 -11.07
C TYR A 6 -0.77 7.92 -12.32
N ASN A 7 -0.72 6.90 -13.16
CA ASN A 7 0.02 6.98 -14.41
C ASN A 7 -0.72 7.86 -15.41
N ASP A 8 -0.44 9.14 -15.35
CA ASP A 8 -0.76 10.04 -16.45
C ASP A 8 0.34 9.91 -17.52
N PRO A 9 0.06 9.38 -18.71
CA PRO A 9 1.08 9.22 -19.77
C PRO A 9 1.57 10.54 -20.35
N VAL A 10 1.12 11.67 -19.85
CA VAL A 10 1.38 13.00 -20.42
C VAL A 10 2.22 13.89 -19.48
N SER A 11 2.64 13.42 -18.30
CA SER A 11 3.33 14.29 -17.35
C SER A 11 4.84 14.02 -17.26
N ASP A 12 5.61 15.09 -17.17
CA ASP A 12 7.03 15.13 -16.80
C ASP A 12 7.24 14.77 -15.31
N GLU A 13 6.70 13.64 -14.88
CA GLU A 13 6.46 13.31 -13.47
C GLU A 13 7.72 13.20 -12.61
N GLU A 14 8.85 12.79 -13.17
CA GLU A 14 10.09 12.74 -12.39
C GLU A 14 10.59 14.14 -12.02
N ASN A 15 10.42 15.12 -12.90
CA ASN A 15 10.75 16.51 -12.62
C ASN A 15 9.76 17.13 -11.65
N ARG A 16 8.47 16.81 -11.77
CA ARG A 16 7.42 17.26 -10.86
C ARG A 16 7.59 16.70 -9.44
N LYS A 17 8.00 15.45 -9.29
CA LYS A 17 8.29 14.88 -7.96
C LYS A 17 9.35 15.67 -7.20
N HIS A 18 10.40 16.13 -7.88
CA HIS A 18 11.43 16.98 -7.29
C HIS A 18 10.94 18.39 -6.95
N GLU A 19 10.12 19.00 -7.80
CA GLU A 19 9.54 20.32 -7.55
C GLU A 19 8.53 20.26 -6.40
N ILE A 20 7.69 19.24 -6.33
CA ILE A 20 6.70 19.04 -5.26
C ILE A 20 7.40 18.79 -3.93
N PHE A 21 8.48 18.00 -3.91
CA PHE A 21 9.26 17.75 -2.71
C PHE A 21 9.88 19.04 -2.16
N SER A 22 10.44 19.88 -3.02
CA SER A 22 11.00 21.19 -2.64
C SER A 22 9.92 22.20 -2.21
N LEU A 23 8.71 22.13 -2.79
CA LEU A 23 7.56 22.94 -2.37
C LEU A 23 6.93 22.47 -1.05
N ARG A 24 6.97 21.18 -0.74
CA ARG A 24 6.57 20.62 0.56
C ARG A 24 7.45 21.15 1.70
N GLU A 25 8.77 21.20 1.51
CA GLU A 25 9.68 21.80 2.47
C GLU A 25 9.42 23.30 2.68
N ALA A 26 9.03 24.01 1.62
CA ALA A 26 8.86 25.48 1.67
C ALA A 26 7.49 25.96 2.16
N ARG A 27 6.41 25.18 2.06
CA ARG A 27 5.02 25.64 2.28
C ARG A 27 4.17 24.85 3.26
N GLY A 28 4.66 23.77 3.83
CA GLY A 28 4.07 23.11 5.01
C GLY A 28 2.63 22.57 4.92
N LYS A 29 1.91 22.55 3.78
CA LYS A 29 0.52 22.04 3.75
C LYS A 29 -0.14 21.82 2.37
N ALA A 30 0.57 21.61 1.28
CA ALA A 30 -0.11 21.13 0.08
C ALA A 30 -0.07 19.59 0.05
N ILE A 31 -1.20 18.93 0.25
CA ILE A 31 -1.32 17.47 0.08
C ILE A 31 -1.46 17.22 -1.42
N GLU A 32 -0.33 17.11 -2.10
CA GLU A 32 -0.30 16.55 -3.45
C GLU A 32 0.21 15.12 -3.32
N CYS A 33 -0.68 14.14 -3.58
CA CYS A 33 -0.32 12.73 -3.54
C CYS A 33 0.61 12.42 -4.72
N VAL A 34 1.83 12.00 -4.44
CA VAL A 34 2.88 11.75 -5.44
C VAL A 34 3.07 10.25 -5.70
N ASP A 35 2.38 9.42 -4.96
CA ASP A 35 2.46 7.96 -5.03
C ASP A 35 1.06 7.36 -5.17
N ASN A 36 0.95 6.29 -5.97
CA ASN A 36 -0.31 5.56 -6.13
C ASN A 36 -0.83 5.01 -4.81
N ASP A 37 0.05 4.54 -3.94
CA ASP A 37 -0.30 3.96 -2.65
C ASP A 37 -0.82 5.05 -1.70
N GLU A 38 -0.17 6.24 -1.70
CA GLU A 38 -0.64 7.42 -0.94
C GLU A 38 -2.02 7.88 -1.44
N THR A 39 -2.18 8.01 -2.76
CA THR A 39 -3.45 8.41 -3.38
C THR A 39 -4.56 7.42 -3.04
N ALA A 40 -4.30 6.11 -3.14
CA ALA A 40 -5.25 5.06 -2.79
C ALA A 40 -5.66 5.14 -1.32
N SER A 41 -4.71 5.38 -0.41
CA SER A 41 -4.96 5.57 1.02
C SER A 41 -5.90 6.75 1.28
N GLN A 42 -5.58 7.93 0.72
CA GLN A 42 -6.38 9.14 0.90
C GLN A 42 -7.82 8.96 0.41
N ILE A 43 -7.99 8.34 -0.77
CA ILE A 43 -9.32 8.07 -1.32
C ILE A 43 -10.06 7.03 -0.49
N ALA A 44 -9.39 5.95 -0.05
CA ALA A 44 -9.98 4.94 0.82
C ALA A 44 -10.54 5.57 2.10
N CYS A 45 -9.78 6.48 2.72
CA CYS A 45 -10.19 7.23 3.89
C CYS A 45 -11.36 8.18 3.60
N LEU A 46 -11.31 8.89 2.48
CA LEU A 46 -12.35 9.86 2.07
C LEU A 46 -13.70 9.18 1.85
N VAL A 47 -13.71 8.06 1.11
CA VAL A 47 -14.95 7.34 0.80
C VAL A 47 -15.33 6.32 1.87
N ARG A 48 -14.51 6.14 2.90
CA ARG A 48 -14.71 5.15 3.98
C ARG A 48 -14.99 3.75 3.43
N CYS A 49 -14.15 3.30 2.50
CA CYS A 49 -14.35 2.00 1.89
C CYS A 49 -14.13 0.86 2.91
N ARG A 50 -14.86 -0.24 2.74
CA ARG A 50 -14.67 -1.44 3.57
C ARG A 50 -13.42 -2.22 3.19
N THR A 51 -13.04 -2.18 1.92
CA THR A 51 -11.90 -2.93 1.40
C THR A 51 -11.11 -2.05 0.44
N LEU A 52 -9.81 -1.95 0.67
CA LEU A 52 -8.82 -1.38 -0.24
C LEU A 52 -8.03 -2.51 -0.87
N LEU A 53 -8.07 -2.63 -2.18
CA LEU A 53 -7.30 -3.61 -2.95
C LEU A 53 -6.13 -2.91 -3.64
N ILE A 54 -4.90 -3.28 -3.27
CA ILE A 54 -3.66 -2.79 -3.89
C ILE A 54 -3.12 -3.87 -4.81
N LEU A 55 -3.11 -3.60 -6.10
CA LEU A 55 -2.56 -4.50 -7.11
C LEU A 55 -1.06 -4.23 -7.32
N THR A 56 -0.27 -5.29 -7.27
CA THR A 56 1.18 -5.24 -7.42
C THR A 56 1.66 -6.35 -8.38
N THR A 57 2.95 -6.43 -8.63
CA THR A 57 3.57 -7.47 -9.46
C THR A 57 3.82 -8.76 -8.68
N THR A 58 3.77 -8.73 -7.35
CA THR A 58 3.97 -9.87 -6.45
C THR A 58 2.64 -10.31 -5.83
N ASP A 59 2.56 -11.52 -5.29
CA ASP A 59 1.34 -12.04 -4.65
C ASP A 59 1.04 -11.38 -3.30
N GLY A 60 1.92 -10.54 -2.79
CA GLY A 60 1.76 -9.82 -1.54
C GLY A 60 3.09 -9.37 -0.97
N ILE A 61 3.16 -9.27 0.35
CA ILE A 61 4.36 -8.90 1.11
C ILE A 61 5.12 -10.17 1.52
N TYR A 62 6.40 -10.22 1.22
CA TYR A 62 7.29 -11.32 1.58
C TYR A 62 8.28 -10.87 2.64
N LEU A 63 8.57 -11.72 3.62
CA LEU A 63 9.64 -11.49 4.60
C LEU A 63 11.01 -11.55 3.92
N ASP A 64 11.17 -12.51 3.00
CA ASP A 64 12.34 -12.61 2.11
C ASP A 64 11.84 -12.65 0.66
N PRO A 65 12.13 -11.63 -0.16
CA PRO A 65 11.73 -11.59 -1.57
C PRO A 65 12.31 -12.72 -2.43
N ALA A 66 13.38 -13.37 -1.97
CA ALA A 66 14.00 -14.51 -2.66
C ALA A 66 13.32 -15.86 -2.32
N ASP A 67 12.54 -15.91 -1.24
CA ASP A 67 11.83 -17.10 -0.78
C ASP A 67 10.31 -16.98 -1.02
N PRO A 68 9.75 -17.69 -2.02
CA PRO A 68 8.31 -17.68 -2.26
C PRO A 68 7.45 -18.23 -1.12
N SER A 69 8.05 -18.99 -0.20
CA SER A 69 7.34 -19.53 0.98
C SER A 69 7.21 -18.52 2.11
N SER A 70 7.94 -17.41 2.04
CA SER A 70 7.92 -16.33 3.04
C SER A 70 6.79 -15.34 2.87
N LEU A 71 5.80 -15.61 2.00
CA LEU A 71 4.62 -14.77 1.82
C LEU A 71 3.86 -14.61 3.13
N VAL A 72 3.66 -13.38 3.55
CA VAL A 72 2.82 -13.05 4.70
C VAL A 72 1.36 -13.00 4.24
N GLU A 73 0.62 -14.09 4.43
CA GLU A 73 -0.76 -14.18 3.94
C GLU A 73 -1.74 -13.34 4.77
N ARG A 74 -1.48 -13.16 6.07
CA ARG A 74 -2.37 -12.43 6.97
C ARG A 74 -1.62 -11.63 8.03
N VAL A 75 -2.08 -10.39 8.24
CA VAL A 75 -1.73 -9.54 9.38
C VAL A 75 -3.02 -9.12 10.05
N SER A 76 -3.18 -9.42 11.34
CA SER A 76 -4.37 -9.09 12.10
C SER A 76 -3.99 -8.72 13.53
N GLY A 77 -4.92 -8.17 14.29
CA GLY A 77 -4.78 -7.90 15.72
C GLY A 77 -6.15 -8.06 16.41
N LYS A 78 -6.17 -8.14 17.72
CA LYS A 78 -7.41 -8.17 18.51
C LYS A 78 -8.13 -6.81 18.49
N ASP A 79 -7.36 -5.75 18.26
CA ASP A 79 -7.82 -4.38 18.13
C ASP A 79 -6.93 -3.60 17.14
N VAL A 80 -7.27 -2.34 16.89
CA VAL A 80 -6.55 -1.47 15.95
C VAL A 80 -5.11 -1.22 16.40
N TYR A 81 -4.84 -1.13 17.70
CA TYR A 81 -3.49 -0.86 18.20
C TYR A 81 -2.57 -2.03 17.91
N GLU A 82 -2.97 -3.25 18.29
CA GLU A 82 -2.20 -4.45 17.99
C GLU A 82 -2.06 -4.70 16.49
N LEU A 83 -3.11 -4.40 15.70
CA LEU A 83 -3.03 -4.49 14.24
C LEU A 83 -1.94 -3.57 13.68
N ILE A 84 -1.88 -2.31 14.12
CA ILE A 84 -0.86 -1.36 13.66
C ILE A 84 0.53 -1.76 14.13
N GLU A 85 0.69 -2.25 15.37
CA GLU A 85 1.97 -2.78 15.87
C GLU A 85 2.48 -3.94 14.97
N ASN A 86 1.59 -4.87 14.60
CA ASN A 86 1.94 -6.00 13.73
C ASN A 86 2.28 -5.54 12.29
N VAL A 87 1.64 -4.47 11.80
CA VAL A 87 2.02 -3.83 10.52
C VAL A 87 3.38 -3.18 10.62
N ASP A 88 3.69 -2.48 11.73
CA ASP A 88 4.99 -1.84 11.97
C ASP A 88 6.12 -2.89 12.08
N GLU A 89 5.85 -4.01 12.75
CA GLU A 89 6.79 -5.13 12.81
C GLU A 89 7.07 -5.68 11.41
N LEU A 90 6.03 -5.99 10.62
CA LEU A 90 6.20 -6.43 9.23
C LEU A 90 6.97 -5.40 8.40
N GLN A 91 6.63 -4.12 8.55
CA GLN A 91 7.30 -3.03 7.85
C GLN A 91 8.80 -2.94 8.18
N SER A 92 9.18 -3.27 9.42
CA SER A 92 10.59 -3.27 9.85
C SER A 92 11.43 -4.28 9.06
N HIS A 93 10.85 -5.41 8.67
CA HIS A 93 11.50 -6.44 7.84
C HIS A 93 11.63 -6.04 6.36
N CYS A 94 10.83 -5.07 5.90
CA CYS A 94 10.84 -4.62 4.50
C CYS A 94 11.93 -3.57 4.20
N ARG A 95 12.74 -3.17 5.17
CA ARG A 95 13.82 -2.19 4.99
C ARG A 95 14.96 -2.79 4.17
N GLY A 96 15.25 -2.21 3.02
CA GLY A 96 16.40 -2.58 2.18
C GLY A 96 16.08 -3.31 0.88
N THR A 97 14.83 -3.65 0.60
CA THR A 97 14.43 -4.45 -0.58
C THR A 97 13.97 -3.63 -1.79
N SER A 98 14.02 -2.29 -1.75
CA SER A 98 13.44 -1.48 -2.83
C SER A 98 14.45 -1.01 -3.86
N ARG A 99 14.04 -1.02 -5.15
CA ARG A 99 14.73 -0.33 -6.24
C ARG A 99 14.81 1.17 -5.95
N LYS A 100 15.87 1.85 -6.39
CA LYS A 100 15.96 3.31 -6.35
C LYS A 100 14.69 3.91 -6.97
N GLY A 101 13.90 4.64 -6.16
CA GLY A 101 12.71 5.39 -6.63
C GLY A 101 11.35 4.84 -6.19
N SER A 102 11.22 3.61 -5.71
CA SER A 102 9.99 3.13 -5.07
C SER A 102 10.34 2.48 -3.73
N GLN A 103 9.70 2.91 -2.68
CA GLN A 103 9.91 2.32 -1.35
C GLN A 103 9.26 0.93 -1.22
N GLY A 104 8.68 0.40 -2.32
CA GLY A 104 8.17 -0.95 -2.45
C GLY A 104 7.19 -1.36 -1.35
N ALA A 105 7.43 -2.53 -0.73
CA ALA A 105 6.58 -3.07 0.32
C ALA A 105 6.51 -2.15 1.56
N TRP A 106 7.62 -1.50 1.91
CA TRP A 106 7.68 -0.57 3.05
C TRP A 106 6.68 0.59 2.90
N ALA A 107 6.63 1.23 1.71
CA ALA A 107 5.73 2.35 1.45
C ALA A 107 4.26 1.91 1.46
N LYS A 108 3.95 0.75 0.86
CA LYS A 108 2.60 0.19 0.89
C LYS A 108 2.10 0.01 2.32
N LEU A 109 2.94 -0.57 3.18
CA LEU A 109 2.61 -0.78 4.59
C LEU A 109 2.46 0.55 5.34
N GLU A 110 3.25 1.58 5.01
CA GLU A 110 3.09 2.91 5.61
C GLU A 110 1.74 3.54 5.27
N TYR A 111 1.40 3.58 3.98
CA TYR A 111 0.21 4.26 3.52
C TYR A 111 -1.11 3.53 3.86
N VAL A 112 -1.10 2.23 4.15
CA VAL A 112 -2.32 1.52 4.55
C VAL A 112 -2.68 1.68 6.02
N LYS A 113 -1.80 2.19 6.87
CA LYS A 113 -2.06 2.35 8.31
C LYS A 113 -3.28 3.22 8.58
N GLU A 114 -3.41 4.38 7.92
CA GLU A 114 -4.55 5.26 8.13
C GLU A 114 -5.89 4.63 7.74
N PRO A 115 -6.06 4.02 6.55
CA PRO A 115 -7.27 3.24 6.24
C PRO A 115 -7.59 2.15 7.26
N LEU A 116 -6.58 1.42 7.74
CA LEU A 116 -6.76 0.37 8.76
C LEU A 116 -7.31 0.93 10.07
N THR A 117 -6.85 2.10 10.53
CA THR A 117 -7.39 2.75 11.74
C THR A 117 -8.85 3.15 11.58
N ARG A 118 -9.34 3.27 10.35
CA ARG A 118 -10.74 3.58 10.01
C ARG A 118 -11.59 2.34 9.75
N GLY A 119 -11.05 1.15 9.98
CA GLY A 119 -11.76 -0.12 9.82
C GLY A 119 -11.78 -0.66 8.38
N THR A 120 -10.95 -0.12 7.48
CA THR A 120 -10.77 -0.66 6.13
C THR A 120 -9.93 -1.92 6.19
N THR A 121 -10.39 -3.01 5.56
CA THR A 121 -9.54 -4.18 5.31
C THR A 121 -8.69 -3.93 4.07
N VAL A 122 -7.41 -4.24 4.12
CA VAL A 122 -6.48 -4.07 2.99
C VAL A 122 -6.09 -5.43 2.42
N ILE A 123 -6.09 -5.54 1.09
CA ILE A 123 -5.62 -6.72 0.36
C ILE A 123 -4.51 -6.25 -0.59
N ILE A 124 -3.32 -6.81 -0.46
CA ILE A 124 -2.20 -6.56 -1.36
C ILE A 124 -1.97 -7.85 -2.14
N GLY A 125 -2.12 -7.80 -3.46
CA GLY A 125 -2.05 -9.01 -4.29
C GLY A 125 -1.62 -8.73 -5.72
N SER A 126 -1.33 -9.82 -6.45
CA SER A 126 -0.84 -9.71 -7.82
C SER A 126 -1.94 -9.29 -8.79
N SER A 127 -1.62 -8.35 -9.69
CA SER A 127 -2.49 -7.96 -10.80
C SER A 127 -2.74 -9.10 -11.82
N ARG A 128 -2.03 -10.22 -11.69
CA ARG A 128 -2.25 -11.44 -12.50
C ARG A 128 -3.49 -12.22 -12.06
N HIS A 129 -3.95 -12.03 -10.82
CA HIS A 129 -5.14 -12.67 -10.30
C HIS A 129 -6.39 -11.85 -10.64
N SER A 130 -7.52 -12.52 -10.74
CA SER A 130 -8.80 -11.82 -10.87
C SER A 130 -9.16 -11.10 -9.56
N ILE A 131 -9.83 -9.97 -9.67
CA ILE A 131 -10.32 -9.25 -8.49
C ILE A 131 -11.22 -10.15 -7.64
N ALA A 132 -12.05 -10.98 -8.28
CA ALA A 132 -12.94 -11.92 -7.59
C ALA A 132 -12.15 -12.91 -6.73
N SER A 133 -11.10 -13.54 -7.28
CA SER A 133 -10.27 -14.50 -6.54
C SER A 133 -9.46 -13.87 -5.41
N LEU A 134 -9.03 -12.61 -5.57
CA LEU A 134 -8.39 -11.86 -4.49
C LEU A 134 -9.37 -11.54 -3.36
N LEU A 135 -10.59 -11.14 -3.70
CA LEU A 135 -11.62 -10.81 -2.70
C LEU A 135 -12.18 -12.06 -2.01
N SER A 136 -12.36 -13.18 -2.71
CA SER A 136 -12.85 -14.45 -2.13
C SER A 136 -11.82 -15.17 -1.26
N GLY A 137 -10.54 -14.85 -1.40
CA GLY A 137 -9.46 -15.52 -0.68
C GLY A 137 -8.90 -16.74 -1.39
N GLU A 138 -9.33 -17.03 -2.62
CA GLU A 138 -8.80 -18.14 -3.43
C GLU A 138 -7.37 -17.86 -3.94
N ALA A 139 -7.10 -16.60 -4.29
CA ALA A 139 -5.77 -16.20 -4.73
C ALA A 139 -4.87 -15.87 -3.55
N LYS A 140 -3.58 -16.14 -3.71
CA LYS A 140 -2.54 -15.71 -2.77
C LYS A 140 -2.51 -14.18 -2.68
N ALA A 141 -2.46 -13.66 -1.47
CA ALA A 141 -2.39 -12.23 -1.19
C ALA A 141 -1.98 -11.99 0.27
N THR A 142 -1.50 -10.80 0.58
CA THR A 142 -1.39 -10.33 1.97
C THR A 142 -2.69 -9.61 2.34
N ARG A 143 -3.36 -10.09 3.39
CA ARG A 143 -4.60 -9.52 3.93
C ARG A 143 -4.34 -8.90 5.28
N ILE A 144 -4.71 -7.64 5.44
CA ILE A 144 -4.44 -6.85 6.65
C ILE A 144 -5.78 -6.31 7.16
N GLY A 145 -6.11 -6.61 8.40
CA GLY A 145 -7.35 -6.13 9.02
C GLY A 145 -7.73 -6.92 10.27
N LEU A 146 -8.75 -6.42 10.96
CA LEU A 146 -9.33 -7.06 12.16
C LEU A 146 -10.14 -8.31 11.81
#